data_1c59014f244a398b429edb0429e37f4e
#
_entry.id   1c59014f244a398b429edb0429e37f4e
#
_cell.length_a   1.000
_cell.length_b   1.000
_cell.length_c   1.000
_cell.angle_alpha   90.00
_cell.angle_beta   90.00
_cell.angle_gamma   90.00
#
_symmetry.space_group_name_H-M   'P 1'
#
loop_
_entity.id
_entity.type
_entity.pdbx_description
1 polymer ?
#
loop_
_entity_poly.entity_id
_entity_poly.type
_entity_poly.pdbx_seq_one_letter_code
_entity_poly.pdbx_strand_id
1 'polypeptide(L)'
;MKKNVLAVALALMAGIGAYAEKNTITSPDGKLNVVVEDRDGKLYYSIDYAGKRMMEESQLGLLANVGDFSQGLTYQNKKEAKVEKSYDLRTAKVSHVDYHANQLNVTYLNGKKQPMTVTFNVSNNDVAFRYTFDQLKAQHIIVNEEKTAFNLPKVTTTYLCPQSDPLIGFARTKPSYEEDYKVDQPLTAKSGYGHGYTFPCLFKVGGDGWVLVSETGTHGNYPGCHISDYDAAKGYQVAFPMEKEADGIGSTSGAFILPGSTPWRTITVGSDLKPLVETTIPYDVVEPRFEASQKYGTGKYAWSWLIWQDESCNYNDQKQFIDLAATMGFEYVLVDALWDTQIGRDKIAELSKYAQSKNVSLMLWYNSNGVANDAPQGPRGIMDNIVARKKEMAWMKSIGIKGIKVDFFGGDKQHTMQQYEDILSDANDYGIQVIFHGCTLPRGWERMYPNYVSSEAVLASENVFFSDYHAKQEGFELTMHPFCRNAVAAMDWGGTIMNKYLSKDNK
;
A
#
# COMPACT_ATOMS: atom_id res chain seq x y z
N MET A 1 -59.98 -57.94 33.03
CA MET A 1 -59.59 -56.55 33.36
C MET A 1 -58.12 -56.38 33.01
N LYS A 2 -57.80 -55.75 31.84
CA LYS A 2 -56.45 -55.45 31.39
C LYS A 2 -56.24 -53.96 31.61
N LYS A 3 -55.22 -53.59 32.43
CA LYS A 3 -54.83 -52.21 32.65
C LYS A 3 -53.80 -51.80 31.59
N ASN A 4 -54.16 -50.83 30.77
CA ASN A 4 -53.24 -50.18 29.86
C ASN A 4 -52.43 -49.12 30.63
N VAL A 5 -51.09 -49.24 30.61
CA VAL A 5 -50.21 -48.24 31.09
C VAL A 5 -49.75 -47.48 29.88
N LEU A 6 -50.07 -46.17 29.83
CA LEU A 6 -49.67 -45.24 28.80
C LEU A 6 -48.33 -44.62 29.23
N ALA A 7 -47.26 -44.98 28.56
CA ALA A 7 -45.92 -44.35 28.79
C ALA A 7 -45.86 -43.07 27.94
N VAL A 8 -45.78 -41.89 28.59
CA VAL A 8 -45.51 -40.59 27.95
C VAL A 8 -44.00 -40.43 27.89
N ALA A 9 -43.45 -40.53 26.70
CA ALA A 9 -42.04 -40.19 26.46
C ALA A 9 -41.92 -38.66 26.35
N LEU A 10 -41.31 -38.02 27.36
CA LEU A 10 -40.88 -36.59 27.29
C LEU A 10 -39.61 -36.53 26.44
N ALA A 11 -39.71 -36.04 25.21
CA ALA A 11 -38.53 -35.66 24.42
C ALA A 11 -37.98 -34.34 24.96
N LEU A 12 -36.91 -34.41 25.74
CA LEU A 12 -36.07 -33.24 26.00
C LEU A 12 -35.35 -32.86 24.69
N MET A 13 -35.84 -31.85 23.99
CA MET A 13 -35.05 -31.13 23.04
C MET A 13 -34.03 -30.27 23.83
N ALA A 14 -32.82 -30.82 24.01
CA ALA A 14 -31.69 -30.02 24.38
C ALA A 14 -31.39 -29.07 23.20
N GLY A 15 -31.80 -27.83 23.32
CA GLY A 15 -31.34 -26.77 22.46
C GLY A 15 -29.83 -26.66 22.62
N ILE A 16 -29.09 -27.19 21.66
CA ILE A 16 -27.65 -26.92 21.53
C ILE A 16 -27.59 -25.45 21.11
N GLY A 17 -27.55 -24.57 22.10
CA GLY A 17 -27.07 -23.19 21.84
C GLY A 17 -25.68 -23.33 21.30
N ALA A 18 -25.45 -22.90 20.08
CA ALA A 18 -24.13 -22.79 19.51
C ALA A 18 -23.35 -21.81 20.41
N TYR A 19 -22.49 -22.35 21.28
CA TYR A 19 -21.56 -21.52 22.02
C TYR A 19 -20.63 -20.85 21.01
N ALA A 20 -20.53 -19.51 21.08
CA ALA A 20 -19.58 -18.76 20.28
C ALA A 20 -18.16 -19.27 20.55
N GLU A 21 -17.47 -19.77 19.52
CA GLU A 21 -16.08 -20.19 19.65
C GLU A 21 -15.20 -18.95 19.73
N LYS A 22 -14.53 -18.79 20.87
CA LYS A 22 -13.65 -17.66 21.15
C LYS A 22 -12.19 -18.08 21.13
N ASN A 23 -11.44 -17.54 20.19
CA ASN A 23 -10.03 -17.76 20.05
C ASN A 23 -9.27 -16.50 20.41
N THR A 24 -8.21 -16.61 21.19
CA THR A 24 -7.40 -15.48 21.65
C THR A 24 -5.95 -15.70 21.29
N ILE A 25 -5.28 -14.64 20.83
CA ILE A 25 -3.84 -14.61 20.61
C ILE A 25 -3.25 -13.33 21.20
N THR A 26 -2.13 -13.47 21.90
CA THR A 26 -1.38 -12.36 22.51
C THR A 26 -0.03 -12.15 21.83
N SER A 27 0.48 -10.92 21.89
CA SER A 27 1.86 -10.61 21.50
C SER A 27 2.90 -11.33 22.36
N PRO A 28 4.15 -11.46 21.89
CA PRO A 28 5.23 -12.02 22.68
C PRO A 28 5.44 -11.35 24.04
N ASP A 29 5.26 -10.04 24.15
CA ASP A 29 5.35 -9.27 25.41
C ASP A 29 4.07 -9.27 26.25
N GLY A 30 2.98 -9.88 25.76
CA GLY A 30 1.70 -10.02 26.45
C GLY A 30 0.81 -8.78 26.50
N LYS A 31 1.21 -7.66 25.88
CA LYS A 31 0.43 -6.41 25.95
C LYS A 31 -0.67 -6.31 24.91
N LEU A 32 -0.42 -6.79 23.71
CA LEU A 32 -1.37 -6.76 22.59
C LEU A 32 -2.17 -8.07 22.60
N ASN A 33 -3.48 -7.97 22.63
CA ASN A 33 -4.38 -9.11 22.70
C ASN A 33 -5.43 -9.02 21.62
N VAL A 34 -5.54 -10.05 20.78
CA VAL A 34 -6.54 -10.16 19.71
C VAL A 34 -7.49 -11.29 20.05
N VAL A 35 -8.78 -10.98 20.00
CA VAL A 35 -9.85 -11.96 20.18
C VAL A 35 -10.55 -12.15 18.85
N VAL A 36 -10.70 -13.40 18.41
CA VAL A 36 -11.46 -13.79 17.23
C VAL A 36 -12.66 -14.63 17.66
N GLU A 37 -13.85 -14.23 17.30
CA GLU A 37 -15.10 -14.82 17.77
C GLU A 37 -16.05 -15.12 16.60
N ASP A 38 -16.62 -16.32 16.59
CA ASP A 38 -17.76 -16.69 15.75
C ASP A 38 -19.05 -16.42 16.52
N ARG A 39 -19.93 -15.59 15.97
CA ARG A 39 -21.24 -15.30 16.54
C ARG A 39 -22.29 -15.37 15.44
N ASP A 40 -23.24 -16.26 15.59
CA ASP A 40 -24.34 -16.49 14.63
C ASP A 40 -23.84 -16.72 13.19
N GLY A 41 -22.71 -17.43 13.06
CA GLY A 41 -22.08 -17.72 11.77
C GLY A 41 -21.41 -16.53 11.08
N LYS A 42 -21.11 -15.46 11.81
CA LYS A 42 -20.29 -14.33 11.37
C LYS A 42 -19.05 -14.22 12.23
N LEU A 43 -17.94 -13.86 11.62
CA LEU A 43 -16.68 -13.69 12.31
C LEU A 43 -16.47 -12.24 12.69
N TYR A 44 -15.94 -12.06 13.90
CA TYR A 44 -15.52 -10.76 14.43
C TYR A 44 -14.14 -10.87 15.08
N TYR A 45 -13.43 -9.75 15.11
CA TYR A 45 -12.23 -9.61 15.91
C TYR A 45 -12.28 -8.33 16.72
N SER A 46 -11.52 -8.28 17.81
CA SER A 46 -11.28 -7.08 18.59
C SER A 46 -9.86 -7.05 19.11
N ILE A 47 -9.34 -5.86 19.43
CA ILE A 47 -7.95 -5.68 19.87
C ILE A 47 -7.92 -4.86 21.16
N ASP A 48 -7.23 -5.41 22.16
CA ASP A 48 -6.88 -4.71 23.39
C ASP A 48 -5.35 -4.52 23.47
N TYR A 49 -4.89 -3.37 23.90
CA TYR A 49 -3.48 -3.07 24.13
C TYR A 49 -3.28 -2.52 25.54
N ALA A 50 -2.40 -3.19 26.33
CA ALA A 50 -2.14 -2.85 27.72
C ALA A 50 -3.43 -2.68 28.58
N GLY A 51 -4.44 -3.52 28.30
CA GLY A 51 -5.74 -3.52 28.98
C GLY A 51 -6.72 -2.43 28.51
N LYS A 52 -6.41 -1.71 27.41
CA LYS A 52 -7.26 -0.71 26.78
C LYS A 52 -7.82 -1.21 25.48
N ARG A 53 -9.13 -0.97 25.21
CA ARG A 53 -9.76 -1.32 23.95
C ARG A 53 -9.28 -0.36 22.85
N MET A 54 -8.58 -0.89 21.85
CA MET A 54 -8.05 -0.13 20.71
C MET A 54 -8.84 -0.38 19.42
N MET A 55 -9.45 -1.55 19.27
CA MET A 55 -10.35 -1.89 18.17
C MET A 55 -11.57 -2.60 18.74
N GLU A 56 -12.75 -2.06 18.52
CA GLU A 56 -14.02 -2.70 18.87
C GLU A 56 -14.30 -3.91 18.00
N GLU A 57 -15.36 -4.65 18.31
CA GLU A 57 -15.77 -5.78 17.49
C GLU A 57 -15.95 -5.37 16.03
N SER A 58 -15.12 -5.95 15.18
CA SER A 58 -14.99 -5.64 13.75
C SER A 58 -15.23 -6.90 12.94
N GLN A 59 -16.09 -6.84 11.94
CA GLN A 59 -16.46 -7.99 11.12
C GLN A 59 -15.27 -8.45 10.27
N LEU A 60 -15.19 -9.78 10.04
CA LEU A 60 -14.31 -10.44 9.08
C LEU A 60 -15.13 -11.16 8.01
N GLY A 61 -14.52 -11.46 6.88
CA GLY A 61 -15.09 -12.27 5.81
C GLY A 61 -15.01 -11.64 4.44
N LEU A 62 -15.33 -12.42 3.42
CA LEU A 62 -15.35 -11.99 2.03
C LEU A 62 -16.38 -12.75 1.19
N LEU A 63 -16.72 -12.17 0.04
CA LEU A 63 -17.53 -12.80 -1.00
C LEU A 63 -16.64 -13.14 -2.19
N ALA A 64 -16.69 -14.40 -2.63
CA ALA A 64 -15.90 -14.88 -3.75
C ALA A 64 -16.78 -15.61 -4.78
N ASN A 65 -16.25 -15.79 -5.99
CA ASN A 65 -16.90 -16.57 -7.05
C ASN A 65 -17.26 -18.00 -6.62
N VAL A 66 -16.55 -18.58 -5.66
CA VAL A 66 -16.76 -19.94 -5.16
C VAL A 66 -17.79 -20.03 -4.04
N GLY A 67 -18.02 -18.94 -3.28
CA GLY A 67 -18.97 -18.92 -2.17
C GLY A 67 -18.92 -17.65 -1.33
N ASP A 68 -19.87 -17.56 -0.41
CA ASP A 68 -19.92 -16.54 0.65
C ASP A 68 -19.15 -17.05 1.87
N PHE A 69 -18.16 -16.27 2.31
CA PHE A 69 -17.33 -16.52 3.49
C PHE A 69 -17.48 -15.38 4.53
N SER A 70 -18.61 -14.68 4.50
CA SER A 70 -18.91 -13.60 5.44
C SER A 70 -20.03 -13.94 6.43
N GLN A 71 -20.77 -15.03 6.18
CA GLN A 71 -21.88 -15.49 7.01
C GLN A 71 -22.11 -16.99 6.84
N GLY A 72 -22.92 -17.58 7.76
CA GLY A 72 -23.18 -19.03 7.76
C GLY A 72 -21.93 -19.86 7.99
N LEU A 73 -20.94 -19.27 8.65
CA LEU A 73 -19.67 -19.91 8.94
C LEU A 73 -19.80 -20.82 10.16
N THR A 74 -19.05 -21.93 10.13
CA THR A 74 -18.92 -22.84 11.26
C THR A 74 -17.46 -23.10 11.54
N TYR A 75 -17.08 -23.01 12.80
CA TYR A 75 -15.71 -23.31 13.26
C TYR A 75 -15.33 -24.76 12.89
N GLN A 76 -14.10 -24.94 12.43
CA GLN A 76 -13.56 -26.26 12.11
C GLN A 76 -12.39 -26.61 13.02
N ASN A 77 -11.35 -25.83 13.04
CA ASN A 77 -10.16 -26.04 13.87
C ASN A 77 -9.33 -24.76 14.00
N LYS A 78 -8.33 -24.82 14.92
CA LYS A 78 -7.29 -23.81 15.03
C LYS A 78 -5.90 -24.43 15.08
N LYS A 79 -4.91 -23.66 14.70
CA LYS A 79 -3.49 -23.98 14.84
C LYS A 79 -2.74 -22.72 15.29
N GLU A 80 -1.90 -22.90 16.30
CA GLU A 80 -1.02 -21.85 16.80
C GLU A 80 0.43 -22.14 16.42
N ALA A 81 1.22 -21.10 16.17
CA ALA A 81 2.65 -21.19 15.85
C ALA A 81 3.39 -19.93 16.33
N LYS A 82 4.71 -19.97 16.27
CA LYS A 82 5.55 -18.78 16.36
C LYS A 82 6.14 -18.48 15.00
N VAL A 83 6.30 -17.20 14.69
CA VAL A 83 6.96 -16.71 13.48
C VAL A 83 8.20 -15.95 13.90
N GLU A 84 9.34 -16.39 13.40
CA GLU A 84 10.63 -15.76 13.62
C GLU A 84 11.30 -15.56 12.26
N LYS A 85 11.72 -14.34 11.95
CA LYS A 85 12.39 -13.97 10.69
C LYS A 85 13.48 -12.96 10.98
N SER A 86 14.60 -13.07 10.26
CA SER A 86 15.67 -12.08 10.26
C SER A 86 16.01 -11.74 8.82
N TYR A 87 16.04 -10.45 8.47
CA TYR A 87 16.25 -10.01 7.10
C TYR A 87 16.74 -8.56 7.02
N ASP A 88 17.36 -8.22 5.89
CA ASP A 88 17.87 -6.89 5.60
C ASP A 88 16.93 -6.13 4.65
N LEU A 89 16.88 -4.82 4.80
CA LEU A 89 16.15 -3.88 3.96
C LEU A 89 17.13 -2.84 3.39
N ARG A 90 16.97 -2.50 2.11
CA ARG A 90 17.86 -1.55 1.43
C ARG A 90 17.36 -0.11 1.49
N THR A 91 16.06 0.10 1.31
CA THR A 91 15.44 1.42 1.10
C THR A 91 14.38 1.79 2.14
N ALA A 92 14.28 1.01 3.22
CA ALA A 92 13.35 1.29 4.31
C ALA A 92 14.02 2.10 5.45
N LYS A 93 13.23 2.50 6.45
CA LYS A 93 13.66 3.26 7.63
C LYS A 93 14.65 2.53 8.55
N VAL A 94 14.75 1.21 8.42
CA VAL A 94 15.72 0.36 9.13
C VAL A 94 16.43 -0.54 8.12
N SER A 95 17.70 -0.88 8.40
CA SER A 95 18.51 -1.72 7.51
C SER A 95 18.42 -3.21 7.85
N HIS A 96 18.03 -3.56 9.06
CA HIS A 96 17.90 -4.94 9.54
C HIS A 96 16.69 -5.09 10.46
N VAL A 97 16.00 -6.21 10.35
CA VAL A 97 14.82 -6.54 11.15
C VAL A 97 14.94 -7.95 11.71
N ASP A 98 14.71 -8.08 13.01
CA ASP A 98 14.43 -9.33 13.70
C ASP A 98 12.95 -9.36 14.10
N TYR A 99 12.15 -10.08 13.34
CA TYR A 99 10.71 -10.14 13.54
C TYR A 99 10.30 -11.35 14.39
N HIS A 100 9.54 -11.11 15.44
CA HIS A 100 8.98 -12.13 16.32
C HIS A 100 7.47 -11.90 16.48
N ALA A 101 6.68 -12.92 16.18
CA ALA A 101 5.23 -12.88 16.33
C ALA A 101 4.68 -14.23 16.79
N ASN A 102 3.57 -14.19 17.50
CA ASN A 102 2.70 -15.35 17.65
C ASN A 102 1.74 -15.41 16.46
N GLN A 103 1.45 -16.62 15.98
CA GLN A 103 0.54 -16.84 14.86
C GLN A 103 -0.64 -17.70 15.30
N LEU A 104 -1.84 -17.28 14.88
CA LEU A 104 -3.08 -18.04 15.02
C LEU A 104 -3.71 -18.23 13.62
N ASN A 105 -3.93 -19.49 13.27
CA ASN A 105 -4.69 -19.88 12.10
C ASN A 105 -6.02 -20.47 12.56
N VAL A 106 -7.14 -19.88 12.17
CA VAL A 106 -8.49 -20.38 12.50
C VAL A 106 -9.24 -20.69 11.22
N THR A 107 -9.66 -21.94 11.08
CA THR A 107 -10.36 -22.41 9.88
C THR A 107 -11.85 -22.51 10.13
N TYR A 108 -12.62 -21.95 9.21
CA TYR A 108 -14.08 -21.98 9.18
C TYR A 108 -14.58 -22.59 7.88
N LEU A 109 -15.74 -23.24 7.95
CA LEU A 109 -16.45 -23.76 6.79
C LEU A 109 -17.63 -22.85 6.47
N ASN A 110 -17.81 -22.49 5.20
CA ASN A 110 -19.03 -21.81 4.76
C ASN A 110 -20.23 -22.77 4.60
N GLY A 111 -21.40 -22.27 4.22
CA GLY A 111 -22.59 -23.07 4.02
C GLY A 111 -22.46 -24.20 2.99
N LYS A 112 -21.48 -24.13 2.09
CA LYS A 112 -21.13 -25.18 1.12
C LYS A 112 -20.04 -26.15 1.65
N LYS A 113 -19.65 -26.04 2.92
CA LYS A 113 -18.56 -26.82 3.53
C LYS A 113 -17.19 -26.56 2.91
N GLN A 114 -16.96 -25.38 2.36
CA GLN A 114 -15.68 -24.97 1.82
C GLN A 114 -14.87 -24.28 2.92
N PRO A 115 -13.58 -24.64 3.12
CA PRO A 115 -12.75 -24.05 4.15
C PRO A 115 -12.20 -22.70 3.74
N MET A 116 -12.14 -21.78 4.70
CA MET A 116 -11.38 -20.54 4.69
C MET A 116 -10.61 -20.45 6.01
N THR A 117 -9.33 -20.18 5.95
CA THR A 117 -8.50 -19.94 7.13
C THR A 117 -8.22 -18.45 7.27
N VAL A 118 -8.48 -17.91 8.46
CA VAL A 118 -8.03 -16.56 8.82
C VAL A 118 -6.72 -16.71 9.60
N THR A 119 -5.65 -16.13 9.06
CA THR A 119 -4.33 -16.16 9.68
C THR A 119 -4.06 -14.82 10.35
N PHE A 120 -3.73 -14.82 11.64
CA PHE A 120 -3.27 -13.67 12.39
C PHE A 120 -1.81 -13.85 12.78
N ASN A 121 -0.99 -12.84 12.53
CA ASN A 121 0.34 -12.68 13.12
C ASN A 121 0.29 -11.49 14.07
N VAL A 122 0.68 -11.71 15.33
CA VAL A 122 0.65 -10.69 16.38
C VAL A 122 2.04 -10.52 16.96
N SER A 123 2.69 -9.39 16.65
CA SER A 123 3.94 -8.94 17.25
C SER A 123 3.67 -7.99 18.42
N ASN A 124 4.67 -7.36 19.03
CA ASN A 124 4.46 -6.56 20.24
C ASN A 124 3.53 -5.34 20.06
N ASN A 125 3.52 -4.75 18.86
CA ASN A 125 2.68 -3.60 18.56
C ASN A 125 1.83 -3.79 17.30
N ASP A 126 1.97 -4.91 16.59
CA ASP A 126 1.35 -5.09 15.28
C ASP A 126 0.49 -6.34 15.21
N VAL A 127 -0.62 -6.21 14.51
CA VAL A 127 -1.48 -7.30 14.06
C VAL A 127 -1.52 -7.28 12.54
N ALA A 128 -1.16 -8.40 11.92
CA ALA A 128 -1.41 -8.61 10.50
C ALA A 128 -2.34 -9.81 10.33
N PHE A 129 -3.37 -9.69 9.46
CA PHE A 129 -4.23 -10.82 9.15
C PHE A 129 -4.59 -10.88 7.68
N ARG A 130 -4.92 -12.09 7.21
CA ARG A 130 -5.36 -12.36 5.84
C ARG A 130 -6.23 -13.59 5.76
N TYR A 131 -6.93 -13.75 4.63
CA TYR A 131 -7.70 -14.94 4.31
C TYR A 131 -6.89 -15.88 3.42
N THR A 132 -6.81 -17.14 3.81
CA THR A 132 -6.06 -18.18 3.09
C THR A 132 -7.02 -19.29 2.67
N PHE A 133 -6.83 -19.76 1.46
CA PHE A 133 -7.57 -20.87 0.88
C PHE A 133 -6.58 -21.90 0.37
N ASP A 134 -6.65 -23.12 0.91
CA ASP A 134 -5.76 -24.20 0.50
C ASP A 134 -6.26 -24.88 -0.77
N GLN A 135 -7.11 -25.87 -0.64
CA GLN A 135 -7.65 -26.61 -1.77
C GLN A 135 -9.17 -26.56 -1.77
N LEU A 136 -9.73 -26.05 -2.86
CA LEU A 136 -11.16 -26.13 -3.18
C LEU A 136 -11.32 -26.90 -4.50
N LYS A 137 -12.55 -27.24 -4.89
CA LYS A 137 -12.86 -27.78 -6.23
C LYS A 137 -12.77 -26.70 -7.34
N ALA A 138 -11.94 -25.69 -7.12
CA ALA A 138 -11.69 -24.58 -8.03
C ALA A 138 -10.18 -24.40 -8.20
N GLN A 139 -9.76 -23.82 -9.31
CA GLN A 139 -8.34 -23.56 -9.58
C GLN A 139 -7.93 -22.17 -9.12
N HIS A 140 -8.88 -21.26 -8.98
CA HIS A 140 -8.66 -19.87 -8.60
C HIS A 140 -9.85 -19.32 -7.80
N ILE A 141 -9.58 -18.27 -7.03
CA ILE A 141 -10.59 -17.47 -6.33
C ILE A 141 -10.58 -16.07 -6.94
N ILE A 142 -11.79 -15.55 -7.19
CA ILE A 142 -12.05 -14.14 -7.48
C ILE A 142 -12.76 -13.57 -6.26
N VAL A 143 -12.15 -12.59 -5.62
CA VAL A 143 -12.74 -11.88 -4.46
C VAL A 143 -13.47 -10.66 -5.00
N ASN A 144 -14.78 -10.65 -4.84
CA ASN A 144 -15.65 -9.59 -5.34
C ASN A 144 -15.87 -8.50 -4.28
N GLU A 145 -15.83 -8.85 -3.00
CA GLU A 145 -16.04 -7.93 -1.88
C GLU A 145 -15.38 -8.48 -0.62
N GLU A 146 -14.82 -7.62 0.20
CA GLU A 146 -14.29 -7.94 1.51
C GLU A 146 -15.16 -7.25 2.58
N LYS A 147 -15.63 -8.02 3.56
CA LYS A 147 -16.46 -7.53 4.67
C LYS A 147 -15.63 -7.13 5.88
N THR A 148 -14.31 -7.19 5.76
CA THR A 148 -13.38 -6.75 6.80
C THR A 148 -13.68 -5.32 7.22
N ALA A 149 -13.88 -5.14 8.52
CA ALA A 149 -14.19 -3.85 9.11
C ALA A 149 -13.13 -3.43 10.14
N PHE A 150 -13.08 -2.13 10.41
CA PHE A 150 -12.27 -1.49 11.44
C PHE A 150 -13.20 -0.58 12.26
N ASN A 151 -13.64 -1.08 13.39
CA ASN A 151 -14.55 -0.36 14.27
C ASN A 151 -13.77 0.18 15.47
N LEU A 152 -13.68 1.50 15.57
CA LEU A 152 -12.89 2.19 16.61
C LEU A 152 -13.78 2.60 17.78
N PRO A 153 -13.25 2.72 19.02
CA PRO A 153 -13.97 3.31 20.15
C PRO A 153 -14.50 4.70 19.80
N LYS A 154 -15.71 5.03 20.30
CA LYS A 154 -16.42 6.28 19.96
C LYS A 154 -15.67 7.57 20.29
N VAL A 155 -14.69 7.52 21.20
CA VAL A 155 -13.84 8.66 21.59
C VAL A 155 -12.72 8.94 20.61
N THR A 156 -12.63 8.20 19.51
CA THR A 156 -11.56 8.27 18.51
C THR A 156 -11.70 9.50 17.64
N THR A 157 -10.57 10.16 17.36
CA THR A 157 -10.41 11.14 16.29
C THR A 157 -9.51 10.60 15.18
N THR A 158 -9.61 11.17 13.98
CA THR A 158 -9.04 10.62 12.77
C THR A 158 -8.08 11.58 12.09
N TYR A 159 -7.07 11.01 11.42
CA TYR A 159 -6.04 11.69 10.61
C TYR A 159 -5.96 10.95 9.28
N LEU A 160 -6.80 11.36 8.33
CA LEU A 160 -7.10 10.57 7.13
C LEU A 160 -6.95 11.38 5.85
N CYS A 161 -6.42 10.73 4.80
CA CYS A 161 -6.36 11.23 3.45
C CYS A 161 -7.58 10.72 2.66
N PRO A 162 -8.39 11.59 2.03
CA PRO A 162 -9.58 11.14 1.31
C PRO A 162 -9.23 10.38 0.03
N GLN A 163 -10.02 9.36 -0.30
CA GLN A 163 -10.01 8.74 -1.62
C GLN A 163 -10.66 9.69 -2.61
N SER A 164 -9.93 10.14 -3.63
CA SER A 164 -10.45 11.05 -4.65
C SER A 164 -11.38 10.38 -5.65
N ASP A 165 -12.20 11.17 -6.33
CA ASP A 165 -12.91 10.72 -7.52
C ASP A 165 -11.94 10.20 -8.59
N PRO A 166 -12.32 9.19 -9.38
CA PRO A 166 -11.55 8.76 -10.52
C PRO A 166 -11.61 9.79 -11.67
N LEU A 167 -10.52 9.86 -12.44
CA LEU A 167 -10.41 10.68 -13.65
C LEU A 167 -10.56 12.19 -13.40
N ILE A 168 -10.20 12.68 -12.22
CA ILE A 168 -10.06 14.10 -11.90
C ILE A 168 -8.59 14.49 -11.77
N GLY A 169 -8.34 15.76 -11.44
CA GLY A 169 -6.99 16.31 -11.29
C GLY A 169 -6.30 16.57 -12.62
N PHE A 170 -5.00 16.83 -12.55
CA PHE A 170 -4.19 17.05 -13.74
C PHE A 170 -4.34 15.87 -14.70
N ALA A 171 -4.74 16.14 -15.95
CA ALA A 171 -4.78 15.18 -17.05
C ALA A 171 -5.45 13.81 -16.69
N ARG A 172 -6.45 13.82 -15.82
CA ARG A 172 -7.19 12.63 -15.39
C ARG A 172 -6.33 11.57 -14.67
N THR A 173 -5.32 11.99 -13.91
CA THR A 173 -4.33 11.08 -13.29
C THR A 173 -4.71 10.57 -11.90
N LYS A 174 -5.83 11.02 -11.32
CA LYS A 174 -6.27 10.55 -9.99
C LYS A 174 -7.17 9.31 -10.07
N PRO A 175 -7.22 8.49 -9.01
CA PRO A 175 -6.56 8.60 -7.71
C PRO A 175 -5.04 8.42 -7.75
N SER A 176 -4.33 9.20 -6.95
CA SER A 176 -2.87 9.18 -6.83
C SER A 176 -2.36 9.41 -5.40
N TYR A 177 -3.27 9.41 -4.42
CA TYR A 177 -2.98 9.66 -2.99
C TYR A 177 -2.52 11.10 -2.67
N GLU A 178 -2.54 11.98 -3.64
CA GLU A 178 -2.10 13.38 -3.53
C GLU A 178 -3.27 14.27 -3.10
N GLU A 179 -3.76 14.06 -1.87
CA GLU A 179 -4.86 14.82 -1.26
C GLU A 179 -4.45 15.31 0.13
N ASP A 180 -5.08 16.42 0.57
CA ASP A 180 -4.87 16.97 1.93
C ASP A 180 -5.38 16.02 2.99
N TYR A 181 -4.56 15.71 3.99
CA TYR A 181 -5.02 15.02 5.18
C TYR A 181 -6.02 15.86 5.95
N LYS A 182 -7.11 15.25 6.41
CA LYS A 182 -8.05 15.83 7.37
C LYS A 182 -7.71 15.29 8.75
N VAL A 183 -7.39 16.21 9.66
CA VAL A 183 -6.81 15.86 10.97
C VAL A 183 -7.80 16.18 12.09
N ASP A 184 -7.71 15.39 13.17
CA ASP A 184 -8.49 15.53 14.40
C ASP A 184 -10.01 15.60 14.16
N GLN A 185 -10.50 14.85 13.16
CA GLN A 185 -11.92 14.80 12.83
C GLN A 185 -12.61 13.69 13.65
N PRO A 186 -13.91 13.84 13.98
CA PRO A 186 -14.68 12.75 14.59
C PRO A 186 -14.85 11.58 13.61
N LEU A 187 -15.04 10.35 14.12
CA LEU A 187 -15.29 9.16 13.29
C LEU A 187 -16.40 9.38 12.25
N THR A 188 -17.42 10.15 12.59
CA THR A 188 -18.58 10.41 11.73
C THR A 188 -18.33 11.42 10.61
N ALA A 189 -17.16 12.04 10.55
CA ALA A 189 -16.79 12.92 9.45
C ALA A 189 -16.85 12.14 8.12
N LYS A 190 -17.34 12.81 7.08
CA LYS A 190 -17.41 12.25 5.74
C LYS A 190 -16.19 12.64 4.92
N SER A 191 -15.73 11.74 4.10
CA SER A 191 -14.64 12.01 3.14
C SER A 191 -15.06 13.08 2.13
N GLY A 192 -14.09 13.84 1.62
CA GLY A 192 -14.36 14.97 0.73
C GLY A 192 -15.05 14.60 -0.58
N TYR A 193 -14.85 13.36 -1.05
CA TYR A 193 -15.41 12.84 -2.30
C TYR A 193 -16.49 11.78 -2.09
N GLY A 194 -16.75 11.34 -0.84
CA GLY A 194 -17.76 10.32 -0.54
C GLY A 194 -17.33 8.88 -0.84
N HIS A 195 -16.05 8.64 -1.09
CA HIS A 195 -15.50 7.32 -1.38
C HIS A 195 -14.68 6.72 -0.22
N GLY A 196 -14.64 7.40 0.93
CA GLY A 196 -13.84 6.98 2.06
C GLY A 196 -12.40 7.50 1.99
N TYR A 197 -11.45 6.71 2.51
CA TYR A 197 -10.10 7.18 2.77
C TYR A 197 -9.03 6.19 2.33
N THR A 198 -7.94 6.70 1.79
CA THR A 198 -6.77 5.89 1.38
C THR A 198 -6.03 5.32 2.59
N PHE A 199 -5.37 4.19 2.43
CA PHE A 199 -4.38 3.74 3.39
C PHE A 199 -3.08 4.58 3.29
N PRO A 200 -2.32 4.71 4.40
CA PRO A 200 -2.63 4.29 5.76
C PRO A 200 -3.58 5.25 6.47
N CYS A 201 -4.35 4.73 7.42
CA CYS A 201 -5.33 5.47 8.20
C CYS A 201 -4.88 5.55 9.65
N LEU A 202 -4.64 6.76 10.16
CA LEU A 202 -4.23 7.00 11.54
C LEU A 202 -5.42 7.44 12.39
N PHE A 203 -5.52 6.84 13.57
CA PHE A 203 -6.58 7.09 14.56
C PHE A 203 -5.99 7.35 15.95
N LYS A 204 -6.52 8.36 16.65
CA LYS A 204 -6.23 8.62 18.05
C LYS A 204 -7.40 8.16 18.90
N VAL A 205 -7.20 7.15 19.72
CA VAL A 205 -8.23 6.57 20.59
C VAL A 205 -8.26 7.33 21.92
N GLY A 206 -8.88 8.49 21.92
CA GLY A 206 -8.96 9.37 23.08
C GLY A 206 -7.61 9.60 23.76
N GLY A 207 -7.54 9.32 25.07
CA GLY A 207 -6.28 9.33 25.83
C GLY A 207 -5.60 7.97 25.97
N ASP A 208 -6.14 6.92 25.34
CA ASP A 208 -5.69 5.55 25.53
C ASP A 208 -4.55 5.14 24.57
N GLY A 209 -4.43 5.79 23.40
CA GLY A 209 -3.36 5.53 22.46
C GLY A 209 -3.70 5.81 21.01
N TRP A 210 -2.97 5.16 20.10
CA TRP A 210 -3.02 5.37 18.66
C TRP A 210 -3.13 4.04 17.91
N VAL A 211 -3.81 4.08 16.77
CA VAL A 211 -3.99 2.94 15.86
C VAL A 211 -3.67 3.40 14.45
N LEU A 212 -2.80 2.66 13.76
CA LEU A 212 -2.51 2.85 12.33
C LEU A 212 -3.02 1.63 11.56
N VAL A 213 -3.93 1.83 10.65
CA VAL A 213 -4.50 0.74 9.81
C VAL A 213 -3.96 0.88 8.39
N SER A 214 -3.50 -0.22 7.81
CA SER A 214 -3.01 -0.26 6.43
C SER A 214 -3.17 -1.65 5.81
N GLU A 215 -2.58 -1.85 4.65
CA GLU A 215 -2.46 -3.13 3.98
C GLU A 215 -1.06 -3.35 3.42
N THR A 216 -0.67 -4.60 3.20
CA THR A 216 0.62 -4.94 2.59
C THR A 216 0.58 -6.26 1.83
N GLY A 217 1.55 -6.48 0.93
CA GLY A 217 1.64 -7.70 0.13
C GLY A 217 0.74 -7.69 -1.11
N THR A 218 0.23 -6.52 -1.51
CA THR A 218 -0.52 -6.39 -2.77
C THR A 218 0.46 -6.37 -3.93
N HIS A 219 0.19 -7.19 -4.92
CA HIS A 219 0.93 -7.31 -6.18
C HIS A 219 -0.04 -7.57 -7.34
N GLY A 220 0.44 -7.87 -8.54
CA GLY A 220 -0.31 -7.87 -9.79
C GLY A 220 -1.58 -8.73 -9.88
N ASN A 221 -1.90 -9.54 -8.87
CA ASN A 221 -3.12 -10.37 -8.85
C ASN A 221 -4.26 -9.79 -7.99
N TYR A 222 -4.03 -8.69 -7.27
CA TYR A 222 -5.02 -8.09 -6.38
C TYR A 222 -5.02 -6.57 -6.49
N PRO A 223 -6.17 -5.89 -6.39
CA PRO A 223 -6.22 -4.43 -6.39
C PRO A 223 -5.67 -3.86 -5.08
N GLY A 224 -5.20 -2.62 -5.11
CA GLY A 224 -5.03 -1.84 -3.90
C GLY A 224 -6.39 -1.49 -3.31
N CYS A 225 -6.51 -1.59 -1.98
CA CYS A 225 -7.76 -1.25 -1.30
C CYS A 225 -7.64 0.07 -0.55
N HIS A 226 -8.78 0.57 -0.10
CA HIS A 226 -8.94 1.72 0.77
C HIS A 226 -10.02 1.40 1.82
N ILE A 227 -10.42 2.35 2.67
CA ILE A 227 -11.55 2.15 3.59
C ILE A 227 -12.71 3.03 3.19
N SER A 228 -13.93 2.55 3.46
CA SER A 228 -15.17 3.30 3.26
C SER A 228 -15.26 4.54 4.19
N ASP A 229 -16.26 5.38 3.99
CA ASP A 229 -16.74 6.26 5.04
C ASP A 229 -17.22 5.46 6.26
N TYR A 230 -17.15 6.07 7.46
CA TYR A 230 -17.63 5.45 8.69
C TYR A 230 -19.14 5.17 8.65
N ASP A 231 -19.50 3.95 8.98
CA ASP A 231 -20.87 3.51 9.26
C ASP A 231 -21.04 3.20 10.75
N ALA A 232 -22.08 3.73 11.38
CA ALA A 232 -22.27 3.60 12.84
C ALA A 232 -22.50 2.14 13.30
N ALA A 233 -22.96 1.25 12.40
CA ALA A 233 -23.22 -0.16 12.70
C ALA A 233 -22.05 -1.09 12.33
N LYS A 234 -21.16 -0.66 11.43
CA LYS A 234 -20.13 -1.53 10.84
C LYS A 234 -18.70 -1.00 11.02
N GLY A 235 -18.53 0.26 11.40
CA GLY A 235 -17.24 0.93 11.37
C GLY A 235 -16.81 1.32 9.96
N TYR A 236 -15.50 1.49 9.73
CA TYR A 236 -14.91 1.57 8.40
C TYR A 236 -14.81 0.16 7.81
N GLN A 237 -15.09 0.00 6.53
CA GLN A 237 -14.96 -1.29 5.83
C GLN A 237 -13.91 -1.20 4.73
N VAL A 238 -13.23 -2.30 4.43
CA VAL A 238 -12.38 -2.39 3.25
C VAL A 238 -13.24 -2.13 2.02
N ALA A 239 -12.76 -1.25 1.15
CA ALA A 239 -13.38 -0.90 -0.12
C ALA A 239 -12.40 -1.16 -1.27
N PHE A 240 -12.93 -1.66 -2.38
CA PHE A 240 -12.20 -1.93 -3.59
C PHE A 240 -12.20 -0.69 -4.51
N PRO A 241 -11.29 -0.62 -5.51
CA PRO A 241 -11.25 0.49 -6.44
C PRO A 241 -12.56 0.75 -7.16
N MET A 242 -12.73 1.96 -7.65
CA MET A 242 -13.90 2.34 -8.43
C MET A 242 -13.78 1.90 -9.89
N GLU A 243 -14.89 1.52 -10.51
CA GLU A 243 -14.95 1.03 -11.90
C GLU A 243 -14.34 2.00 -12.92
N LYS A 244 -14.45 3.31 -12.68
CA LYS A 244 -13.93 4.34 -13.59
C LYS A 244 -12.42 4.62 -13.46
N GLU A 245 -11.74 4.11 -12.43
CA GLU A 245 -10.29 4.26 -12.32
C GLU A 245 -9.58 3.71 -13.56
N ALA A 246 -8.43 4.26 -13.89
CA ALA A 246 -7.63 3.90 -15.07
C ALA A 246 -8.46 3.86 -16.38
N ASP A 247 -9.35 4.85 -16.56
CA ASP A 247 -10.25 4.98 -17.72
C ASP A 247 -11.11 3.71 -17.98
N GLY A 248 -11.51 3.03 -16.90
CA GLY A 248 -12.29 1.79 -16.95
C GLY A 248 -11.49 0.51 -17.25
N ILE A 249 -10.18 0.62 -17.51
CA ILE A 249 -9.34 -0.54 -17.81
C ILE A 249 -9.12 -1.40 -16.56
N GLY A 250 -9.21 -2.72 -16.73
CA GLY A 250 -8.96 -3.70 -15.67
C GLY A 250 -10.14 -3.95 -14.74
N SER A 251 -9.94 -4.85 -13.78
CA SER A 251 -10.94 -5.30 -12.80
C SER A 251 -10.74 -4.62 -11.45
N THR A 252 -11.84 -4.35 -10.77
CA THR A 252 -11.85 -3.94 -9.36
C THR A 252 -11.69 -5.13 -8.40
N SER A 253 -11.95 -6.36 -8.88
CA SER A 253 -11.83 -7.59 -8.09
C SER A 253 -10.39 -8.11 -8.07
N GLY A 254 -10.00 -8.73 -6.97
CA GLY A 254 -8.75 -9.48 -6.86
C GLY A 254 -8.94 -10.94 -7.26
N ALA A 255 -7.89 -11.59 -7.78
CA ALA A 255 -7.93 -13.01 -8.08
C ALA A 255 -6.57 -13.66 -7.78
N PHE A 256 -6.59 -14.89 -7.29
CA PHE A 256 -5.38 -15.67 -7.06
C PHE A 256 -5.61 -17.16 -7.32
N ILE A 257 -4.52 -17.86 -7.68
CA ILE A 257 -4.51 -19.31 -7.91
C ILE A 257 -4.47 -20.02 -6.56
N LEU A 258 -5.13 -21.18 -6.46
CA LEU A 258 -5.12 -22.01 -5.26
C LEU A 258 -3.96 -23.03 -5.26
N PRO A 259 -3.31 -23.23 -4.09
CA PRO A 259 -3.49 -22.54 -2.82
C PRO A 259 -3.04 -21.08 -2.87
N GLY A 260 -3.75 -20.20 -2.14
CA GLY A 260 -3.45 -18.78 -2.17
C GLY A 260 -4.11 -17.99 -1.05
N SER A 261 -3.77 -16.70 -0.99
CA SER A 261 -4.23 -15.80 0.07
C SER A 261 -4.51 -14.41 -0.47
N THR A 262 -5.35 -13.66 0.24
CA THR A 262 -5.48 -12.21 0.05
C THR A 262 -4.20 -11.49 0.50
N PRO A 263 -4.00 -10.21 0.14
CA PRO A 263 -3.05 -9.34 0.82
C PRO A 263 -3.32 -9.29 2.34
N TRP A 264 -2.34 -8.82 3.08
CA TRP A 264 -2.45 -8.64 4.52
C TRP A 264 -3.13 -7.31 4.87
N ARG A 265 -4.03 -7.33 5.85
CA ARG A 265 -4.50 -6.14 6.57
C ARG A 265 -3.61 -5.98 7.80
N THR A 266 -3.12 -4.75 8.04
CA THR A 266 -2.18 -4.45 9.13
C THR A 266 -2.76 -3.42 10.08
N ILE A 267 -2.54 -3.61 11.37
CA ILE A 267 -2.96 -2.71 12.43
C ILE A 267 -1.80 -2.56 13.41
N THR A 268 -1.23 -1.36 13.49
CA THR A 268 -0.19 -1.04 14.47
C THR A 268 -0.82 -0.26 15.62
N VAL A 269 -0.47 -0.61 16.85
CA VAL A 269 -1.06 -0.02 18.06
C VAL A 269 0.04 0.45 19.02
N GLY A 270 -0.15 1.63 19.61
CA GLY A 270 0.75 2.17 20.62
C GLY A 270 0.04 3.06 21.64
N SER A 271 0.58 3.16 22.85
CA SER A 271 0.16 4.17 23.83
C SER A 271 0.58 5.58 23.41
N ASP A 272 1.55 5.68 22.52
CA ASP A 272 2.06 6.90 21.89
C ASP A 272 2.38 6.65 20.42
N LEU A 273 2.93 7.62 19.71
CA LEU A 273 3.21 7.56 18.28
C LEU A 273 4.50 6.79 17.94
N LYS A 274 5.36 6.49 18.91
CA LYS A 274 6.66 5.85 18.65
C LYS A 274 6.52 4.47 17.98
N PRO A 275 5.68 3.53 18.47
CA PRO A 275 5.51 2.23 17.80
C PRO A 275 5.02 2.34 16.35
N LEU A 276 4.24 3.39 16.03
CA LEU A 276 3.72 3.60 14.69
C LEU A 276 4.83 4.02 13.72
N VAL A 277 5.74 4.88 14.17
CA VAL A 277 6.93 5.28 13.37
C VAL A 277 7.91 4.13 13.21
N GLU A 278 8.06 3.31 14.24
CA GLU A 278 9.04 2.21 14.27
C GLU A 278 8.53 0.92 13.62
N THR A 279 7.23 0.79 13.33
CA THR A 279 6.68 -0.45 12.79
C THR A 279 7.38 -0.91 11.51
N THR A 280 7.64 -2.20 11.43
CA THR A 280 8.17 -2.90 10.24
C THR A 280 7.16 -3.86 9.64
N ILE A 281 5.92 -3.88 10.16
CA ILE A 281 4.89 -4.84 9.77
C ILE A 281 4.62 -4.89 8.25
N PRO A 282 4.72 -3.79 7.48
CA PRO A 282 4.55 -3.86 6.03
C PRO A 282 5.56 -4.81 5.35
N TYR A 283 6.72 -4.99 5.96
CA TYR A 283 7.81 -5.82 5.45
C TYR A 283 7.84 -7.21 6.09
N ASP A 284 7.44 -7.35 7.35
CA ASP A 284 7.57 -8.58 8.16
C ASP A 284 6.77 -9.75 7.60
N VAL A 285 5.63 -9.45 7.00
CA VAL A 285 4.66 -10.46 6.55
C VAL A 285 4.67 -10.71 5.03
N VAL A 286 5.59 -10.08 4.31
CA VAL A 286 5.79 -10.29 2.88
C VAL A 286 7.11 -11.01 2.60
N GLU A 287 7.28 -11.53 1.39
CA GLU A 287 8.50 -12.19 0.94
C GLU A 287 8.99 -11.58 -0.38
N PRO A 288 10.28 -11.64 -0.70
CA PRO A 288 10.81 -11.24 -2.00
C PRO A 288 10.10 -11.97 -3.14
N ARG A 289 9.74 -11.23 -4.19
CA ARG A 289 9.05 -11.77 -5.37
C ARG A 289 10.02 -12.34 -6.39
N PHE A 290 11.20 -11.76 -6.49
CA PHE A 290 12.26 -12.22 -7.37
C PHE A 290 13.65 -11.79 -6.84
N GLU A 291 14.67 -12.47 -7.34
CA GLU A 291 16.07 -12.19 -6.99
C GLU A 291 16.58 -10.92 -7.65
N ALA A 292 17.46 -10.22 -6.98
CA ALA A 292 18.14 -9.06 -7.53
C ALA A 292 19.08 -9.48 -8.67
N SER A 293 18.95 -8.87 -9.85
CA SER A 293 19.84 -9.14 -10.99
C SER A 293 21.24 -8.57 -10.81
N GLN A 294 21.39 -7.60 -9.90
CA GLN A 294 22.64 -6.97 -9.52
C GLN A 294 22.55 -6.36 -8.12
N LYS A 295 23.68 -5.92 -7.58
CA LYS A 295 23.68 -5.10 -6.37
C LYS A 295 23.20 -3.68 -6.72
N TYR A 296 22.03 -3.32 -6.23
CA TYR A 296 21.48 -1.98 -6.40
C TYR A 296 22.12 -1.01 -5.38
N GLY A 297 22.45 0.20 -5.87
CA GLY A 297 22.95 1.28 -5.03
C GLY A 297 21.83 2.01 -4.29
N THR A 298 22.23 2.87 -3.38
CA THR A 298 21.38 3.90 -2.75
C THR A 298 22.04 5.25 -2.99
N GLY A 299 21.33 6.35 -2.81
CA GLY A 299 21.91 7.67 -2.97
C GLY A 299 20.88 8.78 -3.05
N LYS A 300 21.38 9.98 -3.27
CA LYS A 300 20.59 11.20 -3.45
C LYS A 300 20.59 11.58 -4.93
N TYR A 301 19.53 12.22 -5.37
CA TYR A 301 19.48 12.77 -6.73
C TYR A 301 19.20 14.27 -6.75
N ALA A 302 19.77 14.98 -7.73
CA ALA A 302 19.37 16.33 -8.08
C ALA A 302 18.24 16.26 -9.13
N TRP A 303 17.27 17.16 -9.01
CA TRP A 303 16.07 17.18 -9.83
C TRP A 303 15.72 18.61 -10.23
N SER A 304 15.96 18.96 -11.49
CA SER A 304 15.79 20.32 -11.98
C SER A 304 14.33 20.77 -12.06
N TRP A 305 13.45 19.84 -12.40
CA TRP A 305 12.04 20.12 -12.60
C TRP A 305 11.37 20.69 -11.34
N LEU A 306 11.78 20.23 -10.16
CA LEU A 306 11.25 20.73 -8.89
C LEU A 306 11.36 22.25 -8.73
N ILE A 307 12.37 22.89 -9.37
CA ILE A 307 12.62 24.33 -9.24
C ILE A 307 12.29 25.07 -10.53
N TRP A 308 12.59 24.49 -11.68
CA TRP A 308 12.55 25.16 -12.98
C TRP A 308 11.53 24.57 -13.95
N GLN A 309 10.73 23.58 -13.51
CA GLN A 309 9.64 22.95 -14.26
C GLN A 309 10.09 22.41 -15.64
N ASP A 310 9.15 22.22 -16.56
CA ASP A 310 9.36 21.62 -17.90
C ASP A 310 10.46 22.30 -18.72
N GLU A 311 10.68 23.60 -18.56
CA GLU A 311 11.72 24.34 -19.27
C GLU A 311 13.15 23.89 -18.90
N SER A 312 13.32 23.28 -17.75
CA SER A 312 14.62 22.76 -17.30
C SER A 312 15.04 21.47 -17.98
N CYS A 313 14.11 20.77 -18.65
CA CYS A 313 14.38 19.49 -19.32
C CYS A 313 15.10 19.70 -20.67
N ASN A 314 16.12 20.52 -20.69
CA ASN A 314 16.98 20.78 -21.84
C ASN A 314 18.45 20.39 -21.54
N TYR A 315 19.23 20.19 -22.59
CA TYR A 315 20.61 19.68 -22.50
C TYR A 315 21.50 20.52 -21.57
N ASN A 316 21.44 21.84 -21.67
CA ASN A 316 22.35 22.74 -20.94
C ASN A 316 22.03 22.80 -19.46
N ASP A 317 20.75 22.86 -19.10
CA ASP A 317 20.31 22.86 -17.70
C ASP A 317 20.60 21.52 -17.05
N GLN A 318 20.35 20.40 -17.73
CA GLN A 318 20.70 19.08 -17.19
C GLN A 318 22.20 18.93 -16.96
N LYS A 319 23.03 19.51 -17.81
CA LYS A 319 24.49 19.53 -17.58
C LYS A 319 24.86 20.31 -16.32
N GLN A 320 24.20 21.44 -16.03
CA GLN A 320 24.40 22.19 -14.78
C GLN A 320 23.99 21.37 -13.56
N PHE A 321 22.86 20.61 -13.63
CA PHE A 321 22.45 19.76 -12.53
C PHE A 321 23.35 18.54 -12.31
N ILE A 322 23.99 18.03 -13.38
CA ILE A 322 25.06 17.02 -13.23
C ILE A 322 26.27 17.62 -12.50
N ASP A 323 26.67 18.84 -12.85
CA ASP A 323 27.76 19.53 -12.15
C ASP A 323 27.43 19.83 -10.69
N LEU A 324 26.19 20.23 -10.40
CA LEU A 324 25.67 20.41 -9.05
C LEU A 324 25.71 19.09 -8.27
N ALA A 325 25.18 18.01 -8.82
CA ALA A 325 25.17 16.70 -8.20
C ALA A 325 26.60 16.23 -7.85
N ALA A 326 27.51 16.36 -8.81
CA ALA A 326 28.94 16.03 -8.60
C ALA A 326 29.58 16.87 -7.47
N THR A 327 29.25 18.16 -7.41
CA THR A 327 29.78 19.08 -6.38
C THR A 327 29.24 18.76 -5.00
N MET A 328 27.94 18.40 -4.93
CA MET A 328 27.25 18.05 -3.68
C MET A 328 27.49 16.60 -3.23
N GLY A 329 28.17 15.79 -4.04
CA GLY A 329 28.39 14.37 -3.76
C GLY A 329 27.10 13.55 -3.87
N PHE A 330 26.20 13.94 -4.77
CA PHE A 330 24.99 13.15 -5.07
C PHE A 330 25.30 12.11 -6.14
N GLU A 331 24.70 10.94 -5.99
CA GLU A 331 24.95 9.80 -6.86
C GLU A 331 24.18 9.90 -8.19
N TYR A 332 23.06 10.66 -8.21
CA TYR A 332 22.14 10.65 -9.35
C TYR A 332 21.69 12.05 -9.77
N VAL A 333 21.23 12.14 -11.02
CA VAL A 333 20.42 13.25 -11.54
C VAL A 333 19.19 12.65 -12.22
N LEU A 334 18.02 13.15 -11.87
CA LEU A 334 16.78 12.84 -12.55
C LEU A 334 16.54 13.84 -13.69
N VAL A 335 16.52 13.34 -14.92
CA VAL A 335 16.07 14.07 -16.11
C VAL A 335 14.57 13.80 -16.25
N ASP A 336 13.76 14.82 -15.97
CA ASP A 336 12.31 14.70 -15.86
C ASP A 336 11.61 14.70 -17.24
N ALA A 337 10.29 14.77 -17.27
CA ALA A 337 9.42 14.70 -18.45
C ALA A 337 9.87 15.56 -19.63
N LEU A 338 9.43 15.22 -20.83
CA LEU A 338 9.74 15.90 -22.09
C LEU A 338 11.19 15.78 -22.59
N TRP A 339 12.03 15.02 -21.92
CA TRP A 339 13.43 14.82 -22.36
C TRP A 339 13.49 14.20 -23.77
N ASP A 340 12.50 13.42 -24.18
CA ASP A 340 12.39 12.79 -25.52
C ASP A 340 12.25 13.81 -26.64
N THR A 341 11.52 14.90 -26.39
CA THR A 341 11.27 15.96 -27.37
C THR A 341 12.23 17.14 -27.25
N GLN A 342 12.65 17.49 -26.01
CA GLN A 342 13.49 18.67 -25.77
C GLN A 342 15.00 18.37 -25.83
N ILE A 343 15.40 17.14 -25.53
CA ILE A 343 16.80 16.72 -25.53
C ILE A 343 17.06 15.70 -26.63
N GLY A 344 16.28 14.64 -26.67
CA GLY A 344 16.43 13.52 -27.60
C GLY A 344 17.47 12.48 -27.17
N ARG A 345 17.35 11.28 -27.74
CA ARG A 345 18.11 10.09 -27.30
C ARG A 345 19.61 10.23 -27.42
N ASP A 346 20.11 10.80 -28.51
CA ASP A 346 21.54 10.95 -28.74
C ASP A 346 22.17 11.89 -27.69
N LYS A 347 21.49 12.98 -27.37
CA LYS A 347 21.93 13.93 -26.36
C LYS A 347 21.80 13.39 -24.93
N ILE A 348 20.81 12.55 -24.65
CA ILE A 348 20.74 11.81 -23.38
C ILE A 348 21.95 10.85 -23.26
N ALA A 349 22.36 10.17 -24.33
CA ALA A 349 23.56 9.33 -24.30
C ALA A 349 24.85 10.16 -24.05
N GLU A 350 24.96 11.36 -24.63
CA GLU A 350 26.05 12.30 -24.34
C GLU A 350 26.04 12.75 -22.87
N LEU A 351 24.86 13.14 -22.32
CA LEU A 351 24.70 13.54 -20.92
C LEU A 351 25.06 12.40 -19.97
N SER A 352 24.66 11.15 -20.30
CA SER A 352 25.01 9.98 -19.49
C SER A 352 26.54 9.77 -19.43
N LYS A 353 27.24 9.88 -20.55
CA LYS A 353 28.72 9.82 -20.56
C LYS A 353 29.33 10.95 -19.74
N TYR A 354 28.79 12.15 -19.86
CA TYR A 354 29.25 13.31 -19.10
C TYR A 354 29.05 13.10 -17.59
N ALA A 355 27.87 12.63 -17.17
CA ALA A 355 27.58 12.31 -15.77
C ALA A 355 28.54 11.25 -15.22
N GLN A 356 28.74 10.16 -15.97
CA GLN A 356 29.65 9.07 -15.58
C GLN A 356 31.10 9.58 -15.41
N SER A 357 31.56 10.54 -16.24
CA SER A 357 32.88 11.15 -16.10
C SER A 357 33.06 11.93 -14.78
N LYS A 358 31.95 12.22 -14.09
CA LYS A 358 31.89 12.93 -12.81
C LYS A 358 31.44 12.06 -11.65
N ASN A 359 31.36 10.73 -11.84
CA ASN A 359 30.82 9.74 -10.90
C ASN A 359 29.35 9.97 -10.54
N VAL A 360 28.56 10.54 -11.44
CA VAL A 360 27.13 10.73 -11.33
C VAL A 360 26.42 9.82 -12.33
N SER A 361 25.26 9.30 -11.99
CA SER A 361 24.43 8.46 -12.88
C SER A 361 23.13 9.18 -13.21
N LEU A 362 22.58 8.93 -14.40
CA LEU A 362 21.26 9.48 -14.78
C LEU A 362 20.13 8.52 -14.44
N MET A 363 18.99 9.12 -14.09
CA MET A 363 17.67 8.54 -14.05
C MET A 363 16.79 9.28 -15.07
N LEU A 364 15.84 8.57 -15.69
CA LEU A 364 14.95 9.14 -16.71
C LEU A 364 13.48 9.01 -16.30
N TRP A 365 12.69 10.01 -16.62
CA TRP A 365 11.24 10.03 -16.40
C TRP A 365 10.47 9.35 -17.55
N TYR A 366 9.38 8.67 -17.22
CA TYR A 366 8.44 8.05 -18.16
C TYR A 366 7.00 8.19 -17.68
N ASN A 367 6.06 8.43 -18.61
CA ASN A 367 4.64 8.24 -18.36
C ASN A 367 4.33 6.73 -18.23
N SER A 368 3.51 6.36 -17.27
CA SER A 368 3.17 4.96 -16.98
C SER A 368 2.43 4.27 -18.13
N ASN A 369 1.62 5.02 -18.87
CA ASN A 369 0.80 4.48 -19.95
C ASN A 369 0.54 5.50 -21.04
N GLY A 370 -0.15 5.06 -22.11
CA GLY A 370 -0.50 5.89 -23.25
C GLY A 370 -1.97 6.29 -23.35
N VAL A 371 -2.88 5.65 -22.59
CA VAL A 371 -4.33 5.77 -22.80
C VAL A 371 -5.12 6.09 -21.52
N ALA A 372 -4.67 5.66 -20.35
CA ALA A 372 -5.42 5.84 -19.10
C ALA A 372 -5.31 7.24 -18.49
N ASN A 373 -4.45 8.11 -19.04
CA ASN A 373 -4.37 9.53 -18.68
C ASN A 373 -4.15 10.40 -19.91
N ASP A 374 -4.41 11.70 -19.76
CA ASP A 374 -4.28 12.70 -20.82
C ASP A 374 -3.01 13.57 -20.67
N ALA A 375 -2.08 13.21 -19.77
CA ALA A 375 -0.85 13.97 -19.56
C ALA A 375 -0.07 14.08 -20.88
N PRO A 376 0.24 15.29 -21.35
CA PRO A 376 0.97 15.48 -22.62
C PRO A 376 2.45 15.11 -22.49
N GLN A 377 2.98 15.02 -21.27
CA GLN A 377 4.37 14.74 -21.02
C GLN A 377 4.76 13.34 -21.50
N GLY A 378 5.83 13.28 -22.26
CA GLY A 378 6.49 12.07 -22.76
C GLY A 378 7.80 11.77 -22.05
N PRO A 379 8.35 10.58 -22.30
CA PRO A 379 7.91 9.52 -23.23
C PRO A 379 6.62 8.81 -22.81
N ARG A 380 5.70 8.58 -23.73
CA ARG A 380 4.41 7.89 -23.57
C ARG A 380 4.35 6.60 -24.37
N GLY A 381 3.44 5.67 -23.99
CA GLY A 381 3.17 4.44 -24.73
C GLY A 381 4.36 3.47 -24.74
N ILE A 382 5.17 3.49 -23.69
CA ILE A 382 6.35 2.64 -23.53
C ILE A 382 6.18 1.73 -22.33
N MET A 383 5.87 2.28 -21.16
CA MET A 383 5.85 1.52 -19.90
C MET A 383 4.67 0.58 -19.76
N ASP A 384 3.58 0.82 -20.47
CA ASP A 384 2.38 -0.04 -20.54
C ASP A 384 2.52 -1.21 -21.53
N ASN A 385 3.52 -1.20 -22.41
CA ASN A 385 3.72 -2.20 -23.45
C ASN A 385 5.02 -2.97 -23.21
N ILE A 386 4.92 -4.27 -22.92
CA ILE A 386 6.08 -5.11 -22.57
C ILE A 386 7.19 -5.11 -23.65
N VAL A 387 6.83 -5.09 -24.94
CA VAL A 387 7.81 -5.11 -26.03
C VAL A 387 8.55 -3.78 -26.13
N ALA A 388 7.81 -2.66 -26.07
CA ALA A 388 8.38 -1.32 -26.07
C ALA A 388 9.23 -1.10 -24.81
N ARG A 389 8.72 -1.46 -23.63
CA ARG A 389 9.38 -1.32 -22.33
C ARG A 389 10.73 -2.07 -22.30
N LYS A 390 10.77 -3.34 -22.67
CA LYS A 390 12.03 -4.11 -22.71
C LYS A 390 13.04 -3.56 -23.72
N LYS A 391 12.60 -3.12 -24.88
CA LYS A 391 13.46 -2.46 -25.87
C LYS A 391 14.03 -1.16 -25.31
N GLU A 392 13.21 -0.39 -24.63
CA GLU A 392 13.62 0.87 -24.00
C GLU A 392 14.64 0.63 -22.87
N MET A 393 14.39 -0.34 -22.00
CA MET A 393 15.30 -0.71 -20.91
C MET A 393 16.63 -1.26 -21.41
N ALA A 394 16.63 -2.00 -22.53
CA ALA A 394 17.86 -2.44 -23.20
C ALA A 394 18.70 -1.23 -23.69
N TRP A 395 18.06 -0.24 -24.29
CA TRP A 395 18.72 1.02 -24.68
C TRP A 395 19.27 1.76 -23.45
N MET A 396 18.47 1.96 -22.40
CA MET A 396 18.90 2.60 -21.16
C MET A 396 20.15 1.93 -20.58
N LYS A 397 20.12 0.59 -20.48
CA LYS A 397 21.29 -0.20 -20.03
C LYS A 397 22.52 0.06 -20.90
N SER A 398 22.37 0.12 -22.22
CA SER A 398 23.47 0.31 -23.16
C SER A 398 24.18 1.67 -23.03
N ILE A 399 23.47 2.70 -22.56
CA ILE A 399 24.01 4.03 -22.32
C ILE A 399 24.32 4.33 -20.86
N GLY A 400 24.10 3.36 -19.93
CA GLY A 400 24.46 3.46 -18.53
C GLY A 400 23.45 4.15 -17.61
N ILE A 401 22.17 4.25 -18.01
CA ILE A 401 21.09 4.74 -17.13
C ILE A 401 20.92 3.77 -15.97
N LYS A 402 20.71 4.29 -14.75
CA LYS A 402 20.65 3.50 -13.51
C LYS A 402 19.27 3.45 -12.88
N GLY A 403 18.37 4.35 -13.24
CA GLY A 403 17.03 4.37 -12.68
C GLY A 403 16.01 5.02 -13.60
N ILE A 404 14.75 4.81 -13.27
CA ILE A 404 13.61 5.50 -13.89
C ILE A 404 12.65 6.02 -12.81
N LYS A 405 12.02 7.16 -13.11
CA LYS A 405 10.79 7.66 -12.47
C LYS A 405 9.66 7.34 -13.42
N VAL A 406 8.63 6.63 -12.94
CA VAL A 406 7.43 6.34 -13.73
C VAL A 406 6.23 6.97 -13.07
N ASP A 407 5.43 7.72 -13.83
CA ASP A 407 4.45 8.66 -13.33
C ASP A 407 3.05 8.45 -13.92
N PHE A 408 2.00 8.92 -13.21
CA PHE A 408 0.61 9.05 -13.70
C PHE A 408 -0.15 7.73 -13.89
N PHE A 409 -0.23 6.89 -12.84
CA PHE A 409 -0.90 5.58 -12.90
C PHE A 409 -2.43 5.65 -12.83
N GLY A 410 -3.00 6.57 -12.05
CA GLY A 410 -4.43 6.85 -12.04
C GLY A 410 -5.30 5.76 -11.42
N GLY A 411 -4.96 5.27 -10.22
CA GLY A 411 -5.82 4.37 -9.46
C GLY A 411 -5.18 3.05 -9.03
N ASP A 412 -6.00 2.19 -8.42
CA ASP A 412 -5.57 1.00 -7.67
C ASP A 412 -6.15 -0.32 -8.21
N LYS A 413 -6.73 -0.33 -9.41
CA LYS A 413 -7.29 -1.55 -10.01
C LYS A 413 -6.23 -2.63 -10.19
N GLN A 414 -6.65 -3.89 -10.27
CA GLN A 414 -5.78 -5.03 -10.45
C GLN A 414 -4.82 -4.86 -11.65
N HIS A 415 -5.31 -4.29 -12.75
CA HIS A 415 -4.47 -4.01 -13.93
C HIS A 415 -3.32 -3.03 -13.62
N THR A 416 -3.59 -1.99 -12.85
CA THR A 416 -2.58 -1.02 -12.40
C THR A 416 -1.55 -1.67 -11.49
N MET A 417 -1.97 -2.54 -10.56
CA MET A 417 -1.05 -3.31 -9.72
C MET A 417 -0.17 -4.25 -10.55
N GLN A 418 -0.72 -4.89 -11.58
CA GLN A 418 0.04 -5.71 -12.52
C GLN A 418 1.09 -4.88 -13.28
N GLN A 419 0.74 -3.66 -13.68
CA GLN A 419 1.67 -2.76 -14.38
C GLN A 419 2.87 -2.36 -13.50
N TYR A 420 2.66 -2.08 -12.21
CA TYR A 420 3.76 -1.85 -11.27
C TYR A 420 4.71 -3.06 -11.20
N GLU A 421 4.16 -4.26 -11.02
CA GLU A 421 4.95 -5.50 -10.94
C GLU A 421 5.70 -5.78 -12.25
N ASP A 422 5.06 -5.58 -13.39
CA ASP A 422 5.67 -5.76 -14.71
C ASP A 422 6.84 -4.81 -14.95
N ILE A 423 6.68 -3.52 -14.59
CA ILE A 423 7.74 -2.51 -14.70
C ILE A 423 8.92 -2.88 -13.78
N LEU A 424 8.64 -3.25 -12.53
CA LEU A 424 9.68 -3.65 -11.57
C LEU A 424 10.43 -4.89 -12.04
N SER A 425 9.73 -5.92 -12.50
CA SER A 425 10.32 -7.16 -12.99
C SER A 425 11.19 -6.92 -14.22
N ASP A 426 10.67 -6.23 -15.23
CA ASP A 426 11.42 -5.92 -16.43
C ASP A 426 12.64 -5.02 -16.15
N ALA A 427 12.47 -3.99 -15.31
CA ALA A 427 13.57 -3.11 -14.91
C ALA A 427 14.68 -3.89 -14.16
N ASN A 428 14.31 -4.87 -13.33
CA ASN A 428 15.29 -5.75 -12.67
C ASN A 428 16.12 -6.55 -13.68
N ASP A 429 15.52 -7.07 -14.74
CA ASP A 429 16.26 -7.81 -15.80
C ASP A 429 17.37 -6.95 -16.44
N TYR A 430 17.18 -5.64 -16.48
CA TYR A 430 18.14 -4.69 -17.06
C TYR A 430 19.01 -3.97 -16.04
N GLY A 431 18.81 -4.23 -14.73
CA GLY A 431 19.57 -3.60 -13.65
C GLY A 431 19.21 -2.14 -13.41
N ILE A 432 17.93 -1.79 -13.57
CA ILE A 432 17.39 -0.43 -13.45
C ILE A 432 16.57 -0.32 -12.16
N GLN A 433 16.81 0.73 -11.37
CA GLN A 433 16.02 1.07 -10.19
C GLN A 433 14.76 1.85 -10.59
N VAL A 434 13.71 1.77 -9.76
CA VAL A 434 12.42 2.38 -10.07
C VAL A 434 11.92 3.22 -8.90
N ILE A 435 11.49 4.46 -9.22
CA ILE A 435 10.70 5.36 -8.38
C ILE A 435 9.34 5.55 -9.05
N PHE A 436 8.26 5.57 -8.27
CA PHE A 436 6.91 5.83 -8.78
C PHE A 436 6.37 7.16 -8.29
N HIS A 437 5.73 7.91 -9.19
CA HIS A 437 4.98 9.13 -8.91
C HIS A 437 3.56 9.03 -9.49
N GLY A 438 2.66 9.97 -9.13
CA GLY A 438 1.26 9.88 -9.52
C GLY A 438 0.69 8.48 -9.29
N CYS A 439 0.94 7.89 -8.12
CA CYS A 439 0.94 6.44 -7.93
C CYS A 439 0.15 6.01 -6.69
N THR A 440 0.02 4.70 -6.54
CA THR A 440 -0.56 4.06 -5.35
C THR A 440 0.41 4.05 -4.17
N LEU A 441 -0.13 3.82 -2.95
CA LEU A 441 0.67 3.45 -1.77
C LEU A 441 1.48 2.18 -2.05
N PRO A 442 2.80 2.17 -1.84
CA PRO A 442 3.58 0.94 -1.86
C PRO A 442 3.25 0.06 -0.64
N ARG A 443 3.19 -1.24 -0.86
CA ARG A 443 2.65 -2.21 0.10
C ARG A 443 3.66 -3.29 0.42
N GLY A 444 4.75 -2.92 1.11
CA GLY A 444 5.87 -3.80 1.42
C GLY A 444 6.84 -4.00 0.25
N TRP A 445 6.78 -3.14 -0.77
CA TRP A 445 7.54 -3.27 -2.01
C TRP A 445 9.05 -3.13 -1.80
N GLU A 446 9.48 -2.44 -0.77
CA GLU A 446 10.90 -2.33 -0.37
C GLU A 446 11.54 -3.70 -0.10
N ARG A 447 10.74 -4.68 0.37
CA ARG A 447 11.18 -6.07 0.56
C ARG A 447 10.82 -6.97 -0.61
N MET A 448 9.66 -6.74 -1.24
CA MET A 448 9.15 -7.59 -2.31
C MET A 448 9.97 -7.47 -3.60
N TYR A 449 10.51 -6.28 -3.90
CA TYR A 449 11.14 -5.97 -5.18
C TYR A 449 12.54 -5.36 -4.97
N PRO A 450 13.60 -6.04 -5.41
CA PRO A 450 14.98 -5.64 -5.07
C PRO A 450 15.42 -4.32 -5.70
N ASN A 451 14.78 -3.90 -6.80
CA ASN A 451 15.07 -2.67 -7.54
C ASN A 451 14.08 -1.53 -7.26
N TYR A 452 13.08 -1.74 -6.42
CA TYR A 452 12.18 -0.69 -5.96
C TYR A 452 12.93 0.28 -5.03
N VAL A 453 12.72 1.59 -5.18
CA VAL A 453 13.35 2.63 -4.36
C VAL A 453 12.34 3.29 -3.43
N SER A 454 11.36 3.99 -4.00
CA SER A 454 10.36 4.76 -3.26
C SER A 454 9.16 5.10 -4.15
N SER A 455 8.12 5.64 -3.54
CA SER A 455 6.95 6.18 -4.24
C SER A 455 6.53 7.50 -3.62
N GLU A 456 5.98 8.38 -4.43
CA GLU A 456 5.35 9.61 -3.96
C GLU A 456 4.11 9.28 -3.11
N ALA A 457 2.98 9.01 -3.72
CA ALA A 457 1.70 8.65 -3.08
C ALA A 457 1.34 9.57 -1.90
N VAL A 458 1.47 10.89 -2.09
CA VAL A 458 1.26 11.95 -1.12
C VAL A 458 1.30 13.31 -1.84
N LEU A 459 0.73 14.35 -1.25
CA LEU A 459 1.03 15.72 -1.68
C LEU A 459 2.50 16.03 -1.39
N ALA A 460 3.36 15.91 -2.39
CA ALA A 460 4.79 16.11 -2.28
C ALA A 460 5.19 17.59 -2.38
N SER A 461 6.47 17.89 -2.16
CA SER A 461 7.01 19.26 -2.13
C SER A 461 6.79 20.04 -3.44
N GLU A 462 6.60 19.37 -4.57
CA GLU A 462 6.29 20.02 -5.85
C GLU A 462 4.98 20.80 -5.84
N ASN A 463 4.05 20.44 -4.95
CA ASN A 463 2.74 21.10 -4.83
C ASN A 463 2.83 22.54 -4.32
N VAL A 464 3.94 22.95 -3.71
CA VAL A 464 4.19 24.34 -3.33
C VAL A 464 4.23 25.29 -4.56
N PHE A 465 4.53 24.73 -5.74
CA PHE A 465 4.55 25.46 -7.00
C PHE A 465 3.15 25.83 -7.49
N PHE A 466 2.16 25.01 -7.18
CA PHE A 466 0.84 25.11 -7.81
C PHE A 466 -0.16 25.90 -6.97
N SER A 467 0.14 26.18 -5.68
CA SER A 467 -0.82 26.85 -4.82
C SER A 467 -0.16 27.44 -3.55
N ASP A 468 -0.50 28.72 -3.26
CA ASP A 468 -0.17 29.37 -1.98
C ASP A 468 -0.69 28.58 -0.76
N TYR A 469 -1.80 27.89 -0.91
CA TYR A 469 -2.35 27.05 0.15
C TYR A 469 -1.39 25.92 0.49
N HIS A 470 -0.96 25.16 -0.49
CA HIS A 470 -0.01 24.05 -0.27
C HIS A 470 1.32 24.54 0.28
N ALA A 471 1.85 25.67 -0.24
CA ALA A 471 3.08 26.25 0.29
C ALA A 471 2.99 26.60 1.79
N LYS A 472 1.79 26.96 2.29
CA LYS A 472 1.55 27.22 3.71
C LYS A 472 1.33 25.96 4.53
N GLN A 473 0.80 24.89 3.94
CA GLN A 473 0.50 23.61 4.61
C GLN A 473 1.69 22.67 4.65
N GLU A 474 2.65 22.80 3.76
CA GLU A 474 3.78 21.86 3.62
C GLU A 474 4.50 21.56 4.93
N GLY A 475 4.81 22.59 5.71
CA GLY A 475 5.47 22.42 7.02
C GLY A 475 4.65 21.59 8.01
N PHE A 476 3.32 21.74 8.02
CA PHE A 476 2.43 20.95 8.84
C PHE A 476 2.40 19.48 8.35
N GLU A 477 2.22 19.27 7.07
CA GLU A 477 2.15 17.92 6.48
C GLU A 477 3.44 17.14 6.68
N LEU A 478 4.61 17.78 6.55
CA LEU A 478 5.90 17.18 6.85
C LEU A 478 6.01 16.67 8.29
N THR A 479 5.36 17.32 9.24
CA THR A 479 5.34 16.86 10.64
C THR A 479 4.40 15.68 10.87
N MET A 480 3.44 15.44 9.97
CA MET A 480 2.42 14.40 10.09
C MET A 480 2.83 13.11 9.34
N HIS A 481 3.43 13.21 8.18
CA HIS A 481 3.77 12.07 7.33
C HIS A 481 4.57 10.94 8.02
N PRO A 482 5.52 11.21 8.96
CA PRO A 482 6.20 10.15 9.69
C PRO A 482 5.27 9.19 10.45
N PHE A 483 4.08 9.66 10.82
CA PHE A 483 3.08 8.90 11.57
C PHE A 483 1.96 8.32 10.68
N CYS A 484 1.90 8.72 9.43
CA CYS A 484 0.90 8.29 8.44
C CYS A 484 1.59 7.63 7.24
N ARG A 485 1.66 8.34 6.09
CA ARG A 485 2.15 7.83 4.82
C ARG A 485 3.55 7.22 4.91
N ASN A 486 4.49 7.88 5.55
CA ASN A 486 5.88 7.42 5.65
C ASN A 486 6.09 6.36 6.74
N ALA A 487 5.11 6.15 7.63
CA ALA A 487 5.18 5.10 8.65
C ALA A 487 5.21 3.69 8.03
N VAL A 488 4.55 3.49 6.88
CA VAL A 488 4.34 2.17 6.28
C VAL A 488 5.20 1.90 5.04
N ALA A 489 5.81 2.94 4.45
CA ALA A 489 6.60 2.78 3.23
C ALA A 489 7.53 3.97 2.97
N ALA A 490 8.62 3.75 2.23
CA ALA A 490 9.50 4.79 1.74
C ALA A 490 8.73 5.83 0.91
N MET A 491 9.00 7.11 1.16
CA MET A 491 8.30 8.24 0.56
C MET A 491 9.26 9.07 -0.28
N ASP A 492 8.93 9.30 -1.54
CA ASP A 492 9.63 10.24 -2.40
C ASP A 492 8.94 11.60 -2.32
N TRP A 493 9.30 12.37 -1.29
CA TRP A 493 8.71 13.67 -1.02
C TRP A 493 9.16 14.76 -2.01
N GLY A 494 10.29 14.58 -2.64
CA GLY A 494 10.99 15.56 -3.45
C GLY A 494 12.22 16.12 -2.75
N GLY A 495 12.85 17.09 -3.36
CA GLY A 495 14.16 17.59 -2.93
C GLY A 495 14.11 18.73 -1.93
N THR A 496 15.26 19.02 -1.36
CA THR A 496 15.50 20.29 -0.67
C THR A 496 15.62 21.42 -1.69
N ILE A 497 14.75 22.40 -1.59
CA ILE A 497 14.80 23.60 -2.45
C ILE A 497 15.82 24.56 -1.85
N MET A 498 16.89 24.81 -2.57
CA MET A 498 17.99 25.67 -2.10
C MET A 498 17.93 27.11 -2.66
N ASN A 499 16.98 27.40 -3.54
CA ASN A 499 16.73 28.73 -4.06
C ASN A 499 15.82 29.53 -3.14
N LYS A 500 16.07 30.82 -3.00
CA LYS A 500 15.18 31.74 -2.27
C LYS A 500 13.80 31.84 -2.95
N TYR A 501 13.77 31.82 -4.26
CA TYR A 501 12.57 31.83 -5.08
C TYR A 501 12.55 30.59 -5.97
N LEU A 502 11.34 30.09 -6.29
CA LEU A 502 11.13 28.94 -7.15
C LEU A 502 11.17 29.36 -8.62
N SER A 503 12.29 29.94 -9.05
CA SER A 503 12.50 30.44 -10.40
C SER A 503 13.94 30.23 -10.86
N LYS A 504 14.13 30.13 -12.17
CA LYS A 504 15.46 29.88 -12.77
C LYS A 504 16.47 30.96 -12.49
N ASP A 505 16.05 32.21 -12.43
CA ASP A 505 16.88 33.37 -12.14
C ASP A 505 16.91 33.76 -10.65
N ASN A 506 16.26 32.96 -9.79
CA ASN A 506 16.13 33.15 -8.35
C ASN A 506 15.54 34.54 -7.98
N LYS A 507 14.57 35.03 -8.76
CA LYS A 507 13.83 36.30 -8.55
C LYS A 507 12.36 36.07 -8.26
#